data_162948434ad3b1e14312b5089d41f024
#
_entry.id   162948434ad3b1e14312b5089d41f024
#
_cell.length_a   1.000
_cell.length_b   1.000
_cell.length_c   1.000
_cell.angle_alpha   90.00
_cell.angle_beta   90.00
_cell.angle_gamma   90.00
#
_symmetry.space_group_name_H-M   'P 1'
#
loop_
_entity.id
_entity.type
_entity.pdbx_description
1 polymer ?
#
loop_
_entity_poly.entity_id
_entity_poly.type
_entity_poly.pdbx_seq_one_letter_code
_entity_poly.pdbx_strand_id
1 'polypeptide(L)'
;PEAFTQEWSTYVAKGKNHRYGLCFTWDIANIDNNEDYVMLPALAGPDGLVNITRQNNSETSGFDRGRCVLTTSCRNTALAAAWIDQMYAPIQSPQNNWGTYGEKDSFNIFEMSENAEGGQMLKHMDLGDASPVEVREAQSVNGPLAILNEYYDVYVTEPADAKWRLDNMHETYLKDMNSKYVYPNVFMSIDDTNKVSQYDTDIKKYAEQKKADWILNGGIDKEWDSYLKKMEQYGLSDYLAIKQKYFDQYQKSLSETEK
;
A
#
# COMPACT_ATOMS: atom_id res chain seq x y z
N PRO A 1 -4.01 22.49 5.99
CA PRO A 1 -4.36 22.43 4.57
C PRO A 1 -3.22 22.60 3.60
N GLU A 2 -2.12 23.27 3.93
CA GLU A 2 -0.97 23.37 3.02
C GLU A 2 -0.46 22.01 2.52
N ALA A 3 -0.50 20.98 3.36
CA ALA A 3 0.00 19.65 3.05
C ALA A 3 -0.71 18.99 1.85
N PHE A 4 -1.94 19.36 1.55
CA PHE A 4 -2.73 18.76 0.46
C PHE A 4 -2.61 19.49 -0.88
N THR A 5 -1.90 20.60 -0.93
CA THR A 5 -1.79 21.45 -2.11
C THR A 5 -0.36 21.59 -2.62
N GLN A 6 0.60 20.95 -1.97
CA GLN A 6 2.01 21.05 -2.34
C GLN A 6 2.47 19.83 -3.12
N GLU A 7 3.43 20.04 -4.01
CA GLU A 7 4.20 18.97 -4.60
C GLU A 7 4.92 18.16 -3.52
N TRP A 8 4.96 16.83 -3.68
CA TRP A 8 5.53 15.91 -2.70
C TRP A 8 6.96 16.27 -2.28
N SER A 9 7.82 16.64 -3.22
CA SER A 9 9.19 17.06 -2.94
C SER A 9 9.28 18.29 -2.03
N THR A 10 8.40 19.25 -2.24
CA THR A 10 8.30 20.45 -1.39
C THR A 10 7.79 20.09 0.01
N TYR A 11 6.83 19.18 0.10
CA TYR A 11 6.30 18.69 1.37
C TYR A 11 7.39 17.99 2.19
N VAL A 12 8.13 17.06 1.56
CA VAL A 12 9.24 16.35 2.18
C VAL A 12 10.34 17.32 2.65
N ALA A 13 10.75 18.27 1.80
CA ALA A 13 11.76 19.27 2.16
C ALA A 13 11.34 20.12 3.37
N LYS A 14 10.07 20.49 3.49
CA LYS A 14 9.54 21.18 4.67
C LYS A 14 9.54 20.30 5.91
N GLY A 15 9.24 19.01 5.77
CA GLY A 15 9.35 18.02 6.84
C GLY A 15 10.79 17.93 7.37
N LYS A 16 11.75 17.67 6.48
CA LYS A 16 13.19 17.61 6.82
C LYS A 16 13.72 18.89 7.49
N ASN A 17 13.11 20.03 7.22
CA ASN A 17 13.43 21.31 7.85
C ASN A 17 12.56 21.63 9.08
N HIS A 18 11.88 20.67 9.65
CA HIS A 18 11.05 20.79 10.87
C HIS A 18 10.01 21.93 10.81
N ARG A 19 9.41 22.13 9.62
CA ARG A 19 8.40 23.17 9.41
C ARG A 19 6.99 22.72 9.80
N TYR A 20 6.82 21.45 10.11
CA TYR A 20 5.56 20.87 10.53
C TYR A 20 5.61 20.43 11.99
N GLY A 21 4.61 20.79 12.78
CA GLY A 21 4.39 20.21 14.08
C GLY A 21 3.75 18.82 14.03
N LEU A 22 3.03 18.53 12.93
CA LEU A 22 2.42 17.24 12.60
C LEU A 22 2.37 17.12 11.09
N CYS A 23 2.70 15.94 10.56
CA CYS A 23 2.63 15.67 9.14
C CYS A 23 2.26 14.21 8.87
N PHE A 24 1.76 13.93 7.66
CA PHE A 24 1.51 12.60 7.16
C PHE A 24 2.60 12.21 6.18
N THR A 25 3.12 11.02 6.29
CA THR A 25 4.12 10.48 5.37
C THR A 25 3.91 8.99 5.18
N TRP A 26 4.40 8.45 4.07
CA TRP A 26 4.46 7.01 3.85
C TRP A 26 5.44 6.35 4.81
N ASP A 27 6.51 7.07 5.10
CA ASP A 27 7.63 6.57 5.84
C ASP A 27 8.25 7.74 6.60
N ILE A 28 8.54 7.56 7.86
CA ILE A 28 9.18 8.57 8.69
C ILE A 28 10.57 8.92 8.12
N ALA A 29 11.28 7.97 7.55
CA ALA A 29 12.59 8.20 6.93
C ALA A 29 12.55 9.19 5.75
N ASN A 30 11.39 9.46 5.16
CA ASN A 30 11.26 10.49 4.13
C ASN A 30 11.41 11.90 4.68
N ILE A 31 11.08 12.13 5.93
CA ILE A 31 11.03 13.46 6.55
C ILE A 31 12.03 13.62 7.69
N ASP A 32 12.51 12.53 8.24
CA ASP A 32 13.39 12.54 9.40
C ASP A 32 14.26 11.29 9.41
N ASN A 33 15.56 11.50 9.64
CA ASN A 33 16.51 10.40 9.81
C ASN A 33 16.88 10.19 11.28
N ASN A 34 16.34 11.01 12.21
CA ASN A 34 16.96 11.19 13.51
C ASN A 34 16.01 11.40 14.67
N GLU A 35 14.92 10.93 14.84
CA GLU A 35 14.24 10.98 16.14
C GLU A 35 13.59 12.34 16.52
N ASP A 36 13.63 13.35 15.65
CA ASP A 36 12.96 14.63 15.90
C ASP A 36 11.43 14.53 15.73
N TYR A 37 10.99 13.51 14.99
CA TYR A 37 9.59 13.14 14.84
C TYR A 37 9.32 11.79 15.48
N VAL A 38 8.15 11.65 16.06
CA VAL A 38 7.66 10.38 16.60
C VAL A 38 6.36 9.99 15.92
N MET A 39 6.13 8.70 15.77
CA MET A 39 4.85 8.21 15.27
C MET A 39 3.76 8.49 16.29
N LEU A 40 2.71 9.19 15.87
CA LEU A 40 1.53 9.41 16.69
C LEU A 40 0.80 8.08 16.89
N PRO A 41 0.57 7.62 18.10
CA PRO A 41 -0.21 6.41 18.35
C PRO A 41 -1.61 6.51 17.76
N ALA A 42 -2.19 5.36 17.40
CA ALA A 42 -3.57 5.33 16.97
C ALA A 42 -4.52 5.90 18.02
N LEU A 43 -5.38 6.77 17.57
CA LEU A 43 -6.34 7.41 18.46
C LEU A 43 -7.55 6.50 18.67
N ALA A 44 -7.98 6.39 19.92
CA ALA A 44 -9.23 5.72 20.25
C ALA A 44 -10.43 6.60 19.89
N GLY A 45 -11.50 5.97 19.42
CA GLY A 45 -12.79 6.61 19.28
C GLY A 45 -13.41 6.96 20.64
N PRO A 46 -14.58 7.66 20.66
CA PRO A 46 -15.29 8.00 21.88
C PRO A 46 -15.70 6.78 22.73
N ASP A 47 -15.84 5.62 22.08
CA ASP A 47 -16.13 4.32 22.70
C ASP A 47 -14.88 3.58 23.20
N GLY A 48 -13.70 4.19 23.08
CA GLY A 48 -12.42 3.60 23.43
C GLY A 48 -11.90 2.59 22.39
N LEU A 49 -12.59 2.36 21.28
CA LEU A 49 -12.15 1.46 20.23
C LEU A 49 -11.00 2.08 19.44
N VAL A 50 -9.90 1.36 19.38
CA VAL A 50 -8.80 1.64 18.45
C VAL A 50 -9.05 0.81 17.19
N ASN A 51 -9.28 1.49 16.06
CA ASN A 51 -9.53 0.85 14.78
C ASN A 51 -8.46 1.28 13.77
N ILE A 52 -7.50 0.41 13.55
CA ILE A 52 -6.45 0.59 12.56
C ILE A 52 -6.65 -0.41 11.46
N THR A 53 -6.68 0.09 10.23
CA THR A 53 -6.71 -0.73 9.02
C THR A 53 -5.67 -0.26 8.03
N ARG A 54 -5.13 -1.18 7.26
CA ARG A 54 -4.36 -0.83 6.06
C ARG A 54 -5.34 -0.62 4.92
N GLN A 55 -5.19 0.50 4.23
CA GLN A 55 -6.01 0.81 3.05
C GLN A 55 -5.42 0.23 1.76
N ASN A 56 -4.16 -0.18 1.79
CA ASN A 56 -3.51 -0.78 0.64
C ASN A 56 -3.97 -2.24 0.49
N ASN A 57 -4.58 -2.54 -0.64
CA ASN A 57 -5.11 -3.87 -0.92
C ASN A 57 -4.02 -4.95 -0.99
N SER A 58 -2.82 -4.63 -1.46
CA SER A 58 -1.70 -5.57 -1.49
C SER A 58 -1.29 -6.02 -0.09
N GLU A 59 -1.40 -5.14 0.90
CA GLU A 59 -1.07 -5.46 2.28
C GLU A 59 -2.14 -6.28 3.00
N THR A 60 -3.40 -6.21 2.55
CA THR A 60 -4.50 -7.00 3.13
C THR A 60 -4.73 -8.32 2.41
N SER A 61 -4.37 -8.42 1.14
CA SER A 61 -4.61 -9.57 0.27
C SER A 61 -3.33 -10.21 -0.25
N GLY A 62 -2.17 -9.65 0.08
CA GLY A 62 -0.86 -10.09 -0.39
C GLY A 62 -0.55 -9.70 -1.83
N PHE A 63 -1.47 -9.08 -2.56
CA PHE A 63 -1.24 -8.69 -3.96
C PHE A 63 -2.18 -7.58 -4.44
N ASP A 64 -1.72 -6.79 -5.41
CA ASP A 64 -2.50 -5.83 -6.16
C ASP A 64 -2.97 -6.45 -7.47
N ARG A 65 -4.29 -6.51 -7.66
CA ARG A 65 -4.89 -7.10 -8.86
C ARG A 65 -4.80 -6.17 -10.06
N GLY A 66 -4.59 -6.77 -11.25
CA GLY A 66 -4.63 -6.03 -12.51
C GLY A 66 -3.40 -5.15 -12.77
N ARG A 67 -2.34 -5.27 -11.97
CA ARG A 67 -1.08 -4.54 -12.18
C ARG A 67 -0.26 -5.12 -13.33
N CYS A 68 -0.35 -6.43 -13.54
CA CYS A 68 0.22 -7.12 -14.69
C CYS A 68 -0.84 -8.04 -15.30
N VAL A 69 -1.06 -7.94 -16.61
CA VAL A 69 -2.07 -8.74 -17.30
C VAL A 69 -1.52 -9.29 -18.63
N LEU A 70 -1.88 -10.53 -18.93
CA LEU A 70 -1.70 -11.10 -20.26
C LEU A 70 -2.97 -10.85 -21.07
N THR A 71 -2.80 -10.21 -22.23
CA THR A 71 -3.93 -9.92 -23.13
C THR A 71 -4.17 -11.08 -24.10
N THR A 72 -5.34 -11.09 -24.74
CA THR A 72 -5.67 -12.06 -25.79
C THR A 72 -4.77 -11.95 -27.04
N SER A 73 -4.04 -10.86 -27.17
CA SER A 73 -3.03 -10.68 -28.24
C SER A 73 -1.71 -11.39 -27.97
N CYS A 74 -1.50 -11.92 -26.75
CA CYS A 74 -0.30 -12.67 -26.40
C CYS A 74 -0.28 -14.01 -27.15
N ARG A 75 0.68 -14.17 -28.08
CA ARG A 75 0.81 -15.37 -28.91
C ARG A 75 1.39 -16.57 -28.18
N ASN A 76 2.18 -16.34 -27.14
CA ASN A 76 2.80 -17.38 -26.35
C ASN A 76 2.64 -17.08 -24.85
N THR A 77 1.50 -17.46 -24.31
CA THR A 77 1.14 -17.21 -22.92
C THR A 77 2.04 -17.96 -21.94
N ALA A 78 2.51 -19.16 -22.31
CA ALA A 78 3.41 -19.96 -21.48
C ALA A 78 4.78 -19.26 -21.31
N LEU A 79 5.35 -18.74 -22.39
CA LEU A 79 6.61 -18.00 -22.34
C LEU A 79 6.45 -16.70 -21.55
N ALA A 80 5.34 -15.98 -21.77
CA ALA A 80 5.06 -14.74 -21.04
C ALA A 80 4.88 -14.99 -19.53
N ALA A 81 4.17 -16.06 -19.17
CA ALA A 81 4.02 -16.45 -17.77
C ALA A 81 5.36 -16.84 -17.14
N ALA A 82 6.20 -17.62 -17.82
CA ALA A 82 7.52 -17.97 -17.34
C ALA A 82 8.45 -16.75 -17.18
N TRP A 83 8.32 -15.76 -18.08
CA TRP A 83 9.05 -14.49 -17.92
C TRP A 83 8.56 -13.70 -16.70
N ILE A 84 7.24 -13.61 -16.48
CA ILE A 84 6.68 -12.96 -15.29
C ILE A 84 7.13 -13.68 -14.03
N ASP A 85 7.15 -15.02 -14.02
CA ASP A 85 7.59 -15.83 -12.88
C ASP A 85 9.04 -15.53 -12.47
N GLN A 86 9.92 -15.30 -13.45
CA GLN A 86 11.29 -14.88 -13.18
C GLN A 86 11.40 -13.54 -12.45
N MET A 87 10.42 -12.65 -12.60
CA MET A 87 10.40 -11.36 -11.89
C MET A 87 10.22 -11.53 -10.37
N TYR A 88 9.69 -12.69 -9.95
CA TYR A 88 9.50 -13.05 -8.54
C TYR A 88 10.60 -13.99 -8.01
N ALA A 89 11.59 -14.35 -8.82
CA ALA A 89 12.69 -15.21 -8.38
C ALA A 89 13.47 -14.58 -7.21
N PRO A 90 13.97 -15.39 -6.25
CA PRO A 90 14.53 -14.88 -4.98
C PRO A 90 15.64 -13.85 -5.13
N ILE A 91 16.53 -14.03 -6.12
CA ILE A 91 17.64 -13.09 -6.36
C ILE A 91 17.26 -11.99 -7.38
N GLN A 92 16.29 -12.26 -8.26
CA GLN A 92 15.88 -11.29 -9.27
C GLN A 92 14.90 -10.25 -8.72
N SER A 93 13.95 -10.67 -7.90
CA SER A 93 12.91 -9.76 -7.38
C SER A 93 13.47 -8.62 -6.51
N PRO A 94 14.45 -8.81 -5.62
CA PRO A 94 15.08 -7.69 -4.93
C PRO A 94 15.77 -6.71 -5.88
N GLN A 95 16.46 -7.20 -6.92
CA GLN A 95 17.12 -6.33 -7.89
C GLN A 95 16.11 -5.51 -8.70
N ASN A 96 15.01 -6.12 -9.12
CA ASN A 96 13.93 -5.41 -9.81
C ASN A 96 13.32 -4.30 -8.95
N ASN A 97 13.20 -4.54 -7.66
CA ASN A 97 12.52 -3.64 -6.74
C ASN A 97 13.42 -2.52 -6.20
N TRP A 98 14.71 -2.83 -5.98
CA TRP A 98 15.63 -1.90 -5.31
C TRP A 98 16.77 -1.40 -6.18
N GLY A 99 17.33 -2.23 -7.05
CA GLY A 99 18.46 -1.87 -7.88
C GLY A 99 19.47 -3.01 -8.06
N THR A 100 20.58 -2.71 -8.69
CA THR A 100 21.49 -3.70 -9.24
C THR A 100 22.42 -4.33 -8.21
N TYR A 101 22.91 -5.51 -8.57
CA TYR A 101 23.98 -6.25 -7.93
C TYR A 101 25.04 -6.61 -8.98
N GLY A 102 26.31 -6.36 -8.67
CA GLY A 102 27.45 -6.82 -9.46
C GLY A 102 27.59 -6.23 -10.86
N GLU A 103 26.81 -5.21 -11.19
CA GLU A 103 26.90 -4.55 -12.49
C GLU A 103 28.12 -3.63 -12.53
N LYS A 104 28.91 -3.81 -13.59
CA LYS A 104 30.08 -2.97 -13.83
C LYS A 104 29.62 -1.58 -14.25
N ASP A 105 30.25 -0.57 -13.69
CA ASP A 105 29.98 0.86 -13.99
C ASP A 105 28.58 1.34 -13.58
N SER A 106 27.89 0.57 -12.71
CA SER A 106 26.60 0.93 -12.10
C SER A 106 26.75 1.20 -10.61
N PHE A 107 25.81 1.96 -10.07
CA PHE A 107 25.68 2.12 -8.63
C PHE A 107 24.94 0.90 -8.08
N ASN A 108 25.70 -0.08 -7.58
CA ASN A 108 25.11 -1.29 -7.00
C ASN A 108 24.56 -0.99 -5.62
N ILE A 109 23.38 -1.48 -5.34
CA ILE A 109 22.74 -1.39 -4.01
C ILE A 109 22.94 -2.65 -3.18
N PHE A 110 23.34 -3.74 -3.83
CA PHE A 110 23.57 -5.01 -3.19
C PHE A 110 25.01 -5.51 -3.39
N GLU A 111 25.51 -6.24 -2.40
CA GLU A 111 26.62 -7.16 -2.49
C GLU A 111 26.16 -8.59 -2.26
N MET A 112 26.87 -9.58 -2.84
CA MET A 112 26.60 -10.98 -2.57
C MET A 112 27.19 -11.36 -1.21
N SER A 113 26.37 -12.02 -0.40
CA SER A 113 26.71 -12.53 0.92
C SER A 113 26.17 -13.95 1.09
N GLU A 114 26.37 -14.53 2.24
CA GLU A 114 25.81 -15.82 2.63
C GLU A 114 24.80 -15.62 3.77
N ASN A 115 23.70 -16.35 3.74
CA ASN A 115 22.77 -16.42 4.82
C ASN A 115 23.27 -17.34 5.95
N ALA A 116 22.51 -17.47 7.02
CA ALA A 116 22.87 -18.30 8.17
C ALA A 116 23.06 -19.80 7.85
N GLU A 117 22.51 -20.28 6.73
CA GLU A 117 22.58 -21.66 6.26
C GLU A 117 23.68 -21.88 5.20
N GLY A 118 24.44 -20.83 4.85
CA GLY A 118 25.46 -20.84 3.80
C GLY A 118 24.93 -20.70 2.37
N GLY A 119 23.66 -20.32 2.22
CA GLY A 119 23.06 -20.03 0.91
C GLY A 119 23.36 -18.61 0.44
N GLN A 120 23.23 -18.38 -0.86
CA GLN A 120 23.42 -17.05 -1.44
C GLN A 120 22.34 -16.06 -0.98
N MET A 121 22.77 -14.86 -0.60
CA MET A 121 21.90 -13.78 -0.15
C MET A 121 22.42 -12.44 -0.67
N LEU A 122 21.52 -11.60 -1.16
CA LEU A 122 21.80 -10.20 -1.46
C LEU A 122 21.76 -9.38 -0.16
N LYS A 123 22.86 -8.75 0.14
CA LYS A 123 22.97 -7.86 1.29
C LYS A 123 22.96 -6.41 0.82
N HIS A 124 22.09 -5.59 1.42
CA HIS A 124 22.10 -4.15 1.17
C HIS A 124 23.44 -3.54 1.57
N MET A 125 24.00 -2.76 0.66
CA MET A 125 25.24 -2.03 0.89
C MET A 125 24.93 -0.76 1.69
N ASP A 126 25.95 -0.25 2.38
CA ASP A 126 25.91 1.11 2.90
C ASP A 126 25.98 2.08 1.70
N LEU A 127 24.97 2.88 1.55
CA LEU A 127 24.84 3.84 0.45
C LEU A 127 25.45 5.22 0.78
N GLY A 128 26.08 5.38 1.95
CA GLY A 128 26.60 6.63 2.42
C GLY A 128 25.48 7.67 2.58
N ASP A 129 25.64 8.83 1.93
CA ASP A 129 24.66 9.91 2.00
C ASP A 129 23.44 9.70 1.07
N ALA A 130 23.45 8.65 0.23
CA ALA A 130 22.34 8.36 -0.68
C ALA A 130 21.20 7.68 0.05
N SER A 131 19.99 8.20 -0.13
CA SER A 131 18.78 7.57 0.41
C SER A 131 18.46 6.27 -0.35
N PRO A 132 18.15 5.15 0.32
CA PRO A 132 17.67 3.94 -0.34
C PRO A 132 16.46 4.17 -1.25
N VAL A 133 15.58 5.08 -0.87
CA VAL A 133 14.40 5.45 -1.67
C VAL A 133 14.82 6.16 -2.97
N GLU A 134 15.76 7.10 -2.92
CA GLU A 134 16.25 7.79 -4.12
C GLU A 134 16.95 6.83 -5.08
N VAL A 135 17.75 5.90 -4.56
CA VAL A 135 18.40 4.87 -5.38
C VAL A 135 17.35 3.95 -6.01
N ARG A 136 16.35 3.53 -5.24
CA ARG A 136 15.25 2.72 -5.73
C ARG A 136 14.46 3.41 -6.85
N GLU A 137 14.13 4.68 -6.69
CA GLU A 137 13.43 5.46 -7.72
C GLU A 137 14.23 5.55 -9.03
N ALA A 138 15.56 5.62 -8.92
CA ALA A 138 16.44 5.70 -10.07
C ALA A 138 16.68 4.35 -10.76
N GLN A 139 16.62 3.23 -10.04
CA GLN A 139 17.08 1.94 -10.52
C GLN A 139 16.00 0.86 -10.63
N SER A 140 14.85 0.99 -9.93
CA SER A 140 13.80 -0.02 -10.01
C SER A 140 13.26 -0.14 -11.44
N VAL A 141 12.96 -1.36 -11.85
CA VAL A 141 12.40 -1.62 -13.17
C VAL A 141 10.89 -1.43 -13.20
N ASN A 142 10.35 -1.08 -14.36
CA ASN A 142 8.92 -1.06 -14.59
C ASN A 142 8.42 -2.49 -14.85
N GLY A 143 7.75 -3.07 -13.88
CA GLY A 143 7.24 -4.44 -14.01
C GLY A 143 6.57 -4.94 -12.74
N PRO A 144 6.29 -6.22 -12.64
CA PRO A 144 5.87 -6.81 -11.39
C PRO A 144 6.95 -6.61 -10.33
N LEU A 145 6.66 -5.82 -9.32
CA LEU A 145 7.57 -5.51 -8.22
C LEU A 145 7.02 -6.13 -6.95
N ALA A 146 7.56 -7.27 -6.57
CA ALA A 146 7.27 -7.89 -5.29
C ALA A 146 8.47 -8.70 -4.82
N ILE A 147 8.82 -8.52 -3.56
CA ILE A 147 9.72 -9.40 -2.82
C ILE A 147 8.81 -10.17 -1.88
N LEU A 148 8.83 -11.51 -1.95
CA LEU A 148 8.04 -12.32 -1.03
C LEU A 148 8.59 -12.16 0.39
N ASN A 149 7.70 -12.06 1.37
CA ASN A 149 8.12 -11.88 2.77
C ASN A 149 9.06 -12.98 3.26
N GLU A 150 8.90 -14.19 2.75
CA GLU A 150 9.76 -15.34 3.05
C GLU A 150 11.18 -15.24 2.47
N TYR A 151 11.46 -14.25 1.61
CA TYR A 151 12.80 -14.03 1.05
C TYR A 151 13.69 -13.18 1.96
N TYR A 152 13.09 -12.38 2.84
CA TYR A 152 13.86 -11.58 3.78
C TYR A 152 14.60 -12.47 4.77
N ASP A 153 15.86 -12.11 5.04
CA ASP A 153 16.84 -12.87 5.83
C ASP A 153 17.26 -14.23 5.25
N VAL A 154 16.64 -14.67 4.14
CA VAL A 154 17.01 -15.91 3.42
C VAL A 154 17.75 -15.59 2.13
N TYR A 155 17.21 -14.73 1.28
CA TYR A 155 17.78 -14.37 -0.02
C TYR A 155 18.12 -12.88 -0.15
N VAL A 156 17.60 -12.06 0.72
CA VAL A 156 17.88 -10.62 0.75
C VAL A 156 17.76 -10.10 2.17
N THR A 157 18.64 -9.17 2.54
CA THR A 157 18.50 -8.44 3.81
C THR A 157 17.47 -7.33 3.66
N GLU A 158 16.89 -6.87 4.76
CA GLU A 158 16.21 -5.58 4.79
C GLU A 158 17.23 -4.43 4.73
N PRO A 159 16.88 -3.25 4.17
CA PRO A 159 17.67 -2.04 4.33
C PRO A 159 17.88 -1.73 5.82
N ALA A 160 19.03 -1.16 6.17
CA ALA A 160 19.37 -0.92 7.58
C ALA A 160 18.35 -0.03 8.32
N ASP A 161 17.76 0.94 7.60
CA ASP A 161 16.71 1.83 8.12
C ASP A 161 15.33 1.13 8.21
N ALA A 162 15.10 0.08 7.43
CA ALA A 162 13.81 -0.63 7.41
C ALA A 162 13.51 -1.29 8.74
N LYS A 163 14.51 -1.87 9.40
CA LYS A 163 14.29 -2.55 10.68
C LYS A 163 13.73 -1.59 11.73
N TRP A 164 14.37 -0.44 11.93
CA TRP A 164 13.88 0.57 12.87
C TRP A 164 12.46 1.03 12.55
N ARG A 165 12.19 1.31 11.29
CA ARG A 165 10.88 1.74 10.80
C ARG A 165 9.81 0.68 11.01
N LEU A 166 10.10 -0.57 10.63
CA LEU A 166 9.16 -1.69 10.76
C LEU A 166 8.89 -2.01 12.25
N ASP A 167 9.91 -1.99 13.10
CA ASP A 167 9.76 -2.18 14.54
C ASP A 167 8.83 -1.10 15.12
N ASN A 168 9.06 0.18 14.78
CA ASN A 168 8.19 1.28 15.24
C ASN A 168 6.76 1.16 14.69
N MET A 169 6.58 0.80 13.43
CA MET A 169 5.25 0.55 12.87
C MET A 169 4.56 -0.63 13.56
N HIS A 170 5.29 -1.70 13.82
CA HIS A 170 4.74 -2.87 14.50
C HIS A 170 4.28 -2.52 15.91
N GLU A 171 5.12 -1.86 16.69
CA GLU A 171 4.81 -1.46 18.07
C GLU A 171 3.69 -0.42 18.15
N THR A 172 3.64 0.51 17.19
CA THR A 172 2.70 1.64 17.24
C THR A 172 1.35 1.32 16.59
N TYR A 173 1.33 0.53 15.49
CA TYR A 173 0.13 0.33 14.69
C TYR A 173 -0.24 -1.13 14.46
N LEU A 174 0.70 -1.98 14.03
CA LEU A 174 0.35 -3.30 13.51
C LEU A 174 -0.22 -4.24 14.56
N LYS A 175 0.18 -4.09 15.81
CA LYS A 175 -0.36 -4.87 16.94
C LYS A 175 -1.87 -4.68 17.13
N ASP A 176 -2.38 -3.50 16.80
CA ASP A 176 -3.79 -3.13 16.94
C ASP A 176 -4.56 -3.19 15.59
N MET A 177 -3.85 -3.60 14.52
CA MET A 177 -4.45 -3.71 13.19
C MET A 177 -5.45 -4.83 13.12
N ASN A 178 -6.59 -4.57 12.48
CA ASN A 178 -7.55 -5.59 12.15
C ASN A 178 -8.07 -5.45 10.71
N SER A 179 -8.44 -6.56 10.10
CA SER A 179 -8.99 -6.62 8.74
C SER A 179 -10.53 -6.66 8.72
N LYS A 180 -11.18 -6.63 9.87
CA LYS A 180 -12.63 -6.82 9.98
C LYS A 180 -13.43 -5.82 9.13
N TYR A 181 -12.94 -4.59 9.01
CA TYR A 181 -13.61 -3.50 8.31
C TYR A 181 -12.98 -3.19 6.94
N VAL A 182 -12.09 -4.07 6.46
CA VAL A 182 -11.46 -3.92 5.15
C VAL A 182 -12.22 -4.75 4.12
N TYR A 183 -12.70 -4.08 3.08
CA TYR A 183 -13.33 -4.78 1.96
C TYR A 183 -12.26 -5.50 1.13
N PRO A 184 -12.36 -6.82 0.95
CA PRO A 184 -11.32 -7.59 0.26
C PRO A 184 -11.29 -7.31 -1.25
N ASN A 185 -10.18 -7.68 -1.89
CA ASN A 185 -10.09 -7.74 -3.33
C ASN A 185 -10.95 -8.90 -3.85
N VAL A 186 -12.04 -8.58 -4.54
CA VAL A 186 -12.97 -9.56 -5.09
C VAL A 186 -13.02 -9.49 -6.61
N PHE A 187 -13.33 -10.63 -7.25
CA PHE A 187 -13.58 -10.69 -8.69
C PHE A 187 -15.07 -10.51 -8.95
N MET A 188 -15.43 -9.41 -9.58
CA MET A 188 -16.80 -9.12 -10.01
C MET A 188 -16.98 -9.47 -11.48
N SER A 189 -18.23 -9.74 -11.89
CA SER A 189 -18.57 -9.77 -13.32
C SER A 189 -18.33 -8.41 -13.95
N ILE A 190 -18.15 -8.37 -15.28
CA ILE A 190 -17.97 -7.10 -16.02
C ILE A 190 -19.15 -6.17 -15.77
N ASP A 191 -20.37 -6.70 -15.82
CA ASP A 191 -21.59 -5.90 -15.61
C ASP A 191 -21.67 -5.31 -14.20
N ASP A 192 -21.36 -6.10 -13.17
CA ASP A 192 -21.35 -5.61 -11.78
C ASP A 192 -20.20 -4.62 -11.56
N THR A 193 -19.03 -4.84 -12.16
CA THR A 193 -17.91 -3.89 -12.12
C THR A 193 -18.31 -2.54 -12.72
N ASN A 194 -18.96 -2.54 -13.88
CA ASN A 194 -19.42 -1.32 -14.53
C ASN A 194 -20.45 -0.57 -13.68
N LYS A 195 -21.43 -1.27 -13.10
CA LYS A 195 -22.41 -0.69 -12.18
C LYS A 195 -21.76 -0.09 -10.94
N VAL A 196 -20.88 -0.84 -10.28
CA VAL A 196 -20.14 -0.37 -9.10
C VAL A 196 -19.35 0.88 -9.44
N SER A 197 -18.64 0.91 -10.57
CA SER A 197 -17.85 2.09 -10.98
C SER A 197 -18.72 3.32 -11.23
N GLN A 198 -19.91 3.14 -11.79
CA GLN A 198 -20.86 4.23 -12.01
C GLN A 198 -21.36 4.81 -10.68
N TYR A 199 -21.87 3.96 -9.78
CA TYR A 199 -22.36 4.38 -8.47
C TYR A 199 -21.23 4.99 -7.61
N ASP A 200 -20.05 4.37 -7.62
CA ASP A 200 -18.89 4.79 -6.82
C ASP A 200 -18.50 6.23 -7.12
N THR A 201 -18.55 6.64 -8.39
CA THR A 201 -18.20 7.99 -8.81
C THR A 201 -19.12 9.05 -8.17
N ASP A 202 -20.43 8.86 -8.26
CA ASP A 202 -21.40 9.84 -7.74
C ASP A 202 -21.47 9.82 -6.21
N ILE A 203 -21.47 8.63 -5.63
CA ILE A 203 -21.49 8.42 -4.18
C ILE A 203 -20.27 9.03 -3.51
N LYS A 204 -19.06 8.70 -3.98
CA LYS A 204 -17.82 9.22 -3.40
C LYS A 204 -17.70 10.73 -3.55
N LYS A 205 -17.97 11.24 -4.74
CA LYS A 205 -17.90 12.69 -4.99
C LYS A 205 -18.81 13.47 -4.03
N TYR A 206 -20.05 13.02 -3.86
CA TYR A 206 -20.98 13.67 -2.97
C TYR A 206 -20.57 13.53 -1.50
N ALA A 207 -20.13 12.34 -1.10
CA ALA A 207 -19.65 12.10 0.27
C ALA A 207 -18.46 13.00 0.62
N GLU A 208 -17.46 13.10 -0.27
CA GLU A 208 -16.28 13.95 -0.04
C GLU A 208 -16.64 15.44 -0.01
N GLN A 209 -17.55 15.89 -0.87
CA GLN A 209 -18.04 17.27 -0.84
C GLN A 209 -18.73 17.58 0.50
N LYS A 210 -19.63 16.72 0.95
CA LYS A 210 -20.33 16.91 2.22
C LYS A 210 -19.42 16.81 3.42
N LYS A 211 -18.48 15.88 3.41
CA LYS A 211 -17.45 15.78 4.45
C LYS A 211 -16.65 17.07 4.57
N ALA A 212 -16.18 17.61 3.46
CA ALA A 212 -15.44 18.87 3.46
C ALA A 212 -16.29 20.05 3.96
N ASP A 213 -17.55 20.15 3.51
CA ASP A 213 -18.48 21.16 3.93
C ASP A 213 -18.75 21.11 5.44
N TRP A 214 -19.03 19.93 5.98
CA TRP A 214 -19.29 19.76 7.41
C TRP A 214 -18.08 20.00 8.30
N ILE A 215 -16.88 19.68 7.82
CA ILE A 215 -15.63 20.01 8.54
C ILE A 215 -15.43 21.52 8.62
N LEU A 216 -15.74 22.25 7.55
CA LEU A 216 -15.53 23.69 7.47
C LEU A 216 -16.66 24.48 8.14
N ASN A 217 -17.90 24.08 7.97
CA ASN A 217 -19.09 24.88 8.29
C ASN A 217 -19.98 24.24 9.35
N GLY A 218 -19.75 22.98 9.71
CA GLY A 218 -20.64 22.23 10.59
C GLY A 218 -21.95 21.86 9.90
N GLY A 219 -22.97 21.54 10.70
CA GLY A 219 -24.33 21.32 10.19
C GLY A 219 -24.73 19.88 9.92
N ILE A 220 -23.85 18.92 10.16
CA ILE A 220 -24.09 17.49 9.91
C ILE A 220 -25.39 16.99 10.54
N ASP A 221 -25.70 17.39 11.79
CA ASP A 221 -26.87 16.91 12.51
C ASP A 221 -28.20 17.35 11.83
N LYS A 222 -28.17 18.51 11.16
CA LYS A 222 -29.35 19.05 10.46
C LYS A 222 -29.52 18.48 9.05
N GLU A 223 -28.44 18.06 8.45
CA GLU A 223 -28.39 17.65 7.04
C GLU A 223 -28.34 16.14 6.84
N TRP A 224 -28.12 15.36 7.89
CA TRP A 224 -27.91 13.93 7.81
C TRP A 224 -28.99 13.17 7.05
N ASP A 225 -30.25 13.43 7.36
CA ASP A 225 -31.38 12.76 6.68
C ASP A 225 -31.48 13.12 5.19
N SER A 226 -31.19 14.36 4.85
CA SER A 226 -31.18 14.81 3.44
C SER A 226 -29.98 14.24 2.69
N TYR A 227 -28.84 14.11 3.36
CA TYR A 227 -27.66 13.45 2.84
C TYR A 227 -27.93 11.98 2.50
N LEU A 228 -28.52 11.22 3.43
CA LEU A 228 -28.87 9.83 3.19
C LEU A 228 -29.86 9.67 2.02
N LYS A 229 -30.89 10.52 1.95
CA LYS A 229 -31.84 10.53 0.81
C LYS A 229 -31.12 10.78 -0.52
N LYS A 230 -30.12 11.65 -0.52
CA LYS A 230 -29.33 11.93 -1.73
C LYS A 230 -28.42 10.78 -2.12
N MET A 231 -27.81 10.11 -1.13
CA MET A 231 -27.01 8.88 -1.36
C MET A 231 -27.86 7.78 -1.99
N GLU A 232 -29.11 7.59 -1.52
CA GLU A 232 -30.05 6.65 -2.15
C GLU A 232 -30.38 7.01 -3.60
N GLN A 233 -30.53 8.28 -3.93
CA GLN A 233 -30.72 8.74 -5.31
C GLN A 233 -29.52 8.42 -6.22
N TYR A 234 -28.32 8.33 -5.65
CA TYR A 234 -27.10 7.90 -6.34
C TYR A 234 -26.92 6.38 -6.38
N GLY A 235 -27.89 5.61 -5.84
CA GLY A 235 -27.90 4.16 -5.88
C GLY A 235 -27.12 3.48 -4.76
N LEU A 236 -27.02 4.09 -3.57
CA LEU A 236 -26.29 3.53 -2.44
C LEU A 236 -26.74 2.12 -2.09
N SER A 237 -28.03 1.83 -2.04
CA SER A 237 -28.57 0.51 -1.72
C SER A 237 -28.14 -0.54 -2.75
N ASP A 238 -28.20 -0.22 -4.05
CA ASP A 238 -27.76 -1.12 -5.12
C ASP A 238 -26.25 -1.35 -5.09
N TYR A 239 -25.48 -0.27 -4.86
CA TYR A 239 -24.03 -0.34 -4.67
C TYR A 239 -23.66 -1.30 -3.52
N LEU A 240 -24.27 -1.13 -2.37
CA LEU A 240 -24.02 -1.97 -1.20
C LEU A 240 -24.45 -3.42 -1.44
N ALA A 241 -25.57 -3.67 -2.09
CA ALA A 241 -26.05 -5.02 -2.42
C ALA A 241 -25.05 -5.77 -3.33
N ILE A 242 -24.50 -5.10 -4.34
CA ILE A 242 -23.47 -5.71 -5.19
C ILE A 242 -22.21 -6.00 -4.39
N LYS A 243 -21.73 -5.04 -3.59
CA LYS A 243 -20.54 -5.24 -2.74
C LYS A 243 -20.75 -6.38 -1.75
N GLN A 244 -21.89 -6.45 -1.08
CA GLN A 244 -22.21 -7.51 -0.13
C GLN A 244 -22.24 -8.89 -0.79
N LYS A 245 -22.86 -9.02 -1.96
CA LYS A 245 -22.88 -10.29 -2.72
C LYS A 245 -21.46 -10.85 -2.92
N TYR A 246 -20.50 -10.02 -3.32
CA TYR A 246 -19.12 -10.47 -3.56
C TYR A 246 -18.33 -10.67 -2.28
N PHE A 247 -18.63 -9.92 -1.25
CA PHE A 247 -18.08 -10.16 0.09
C PHE A 247 -18.49 -11.52 0.63
N ASP A 248 -19.76 -11.87 0.52
CA ASP A 248 -20.28 -13.16 0.97
C ASP A 248 -19.65 -14.34 0.20
N GLN A 249 -19.44 -14.18 -1.10
CA GLN A 249 -18.73 -15.16 -1.93
C GLN A 249 -17.28 -15.33 -1.49
N TYR A 250 -16.59 -14.23 -1.18
CA TYR A 250 -15.22 -14.26 -0.67
C TYR A 250 -15.15 -15.00 0.69
N GLN A 251 -16.02 -14.66 1.63
CA GLN A 251 -16.08 -15.30 2.94
C GLN A 251 -16.35 -16.83 2.81
N LYS A 252 -17.24 -17.19 1.90
CA LYS A 252 -17.49 -18.61 1.61
C LYS A 252 -16.24 -19.32 1.08
N SER A 253 -15.52 -18.71 0.15
CA SER A 253 -14.29 -19.31 -0.41
C SER A 253 -13.20 -19.50 0.64
N LEU A 254 -13.04 -18.57 1.58
CA LEU A 254 -12.10 -18.72 2.70
C LEU A 254 -12.45 -19.94 3.55
N SER A 255 -13.72 -20.09 3.93
CA SER A 255 -14.18 -21.22 4.76
C SER A 255 -14.04 -22.60 4.08
N GLU A 256 -13.96 -22.64 2.76
CA GLU A 256 -13.72 -23.85 1.97
C GLU A 256 -12.24 -24.20 1.85
N THR A 257 -11.35 -23.21 1.96
CA THR A 257 -9.89 -23.38 1.83
C THR A 257 -9.24 -23.77 3.17
N GLU A 258 -9.89 -23.47 4.30
CA GLU A 258 -9.41 -23.82 5.65
C GLU A 258 -9.77 -25.27 6.07
N LYS A 259 -10.41 -26.04 5.19
CA LYS A 259 -10.73 -27.47 5.39
C LYS A 259 -9.78 -28.38 4.62
#